data_95be73c5eeb0a5a303f19e218488823f
#
_entry.id   95be73c5eeb0a5a303f19e218488823f
#
_cell.length_a   1.000
_cell.length_b   1.000
_cell.length_c   1.000
_cell.angle_alpha   90.00
_cell.angle_beta   90.00
_cell.angle_gamma   90.00
#
_symmetry.space_group_name_H-M   'P 1'
#
loop_
_entity.id
_entity.type
_entity.pdbx_description
1 polymer ?
#
loop_
_entity_poly.entity_id
_entity_poly.type
_entity_poly.pdbx_seq_one_letter_code
_entity_poly.pdbx_strand_id
1 'polypeptide(L)'
;MKAMISTLSLALSLAVATPAFAQTAPTAADADAFIASVEKDLFDYTVEASQVNWVNSTYLTEDTDAMASRINAVGTEKSVKYALEAAKYTDVAGLSADTKRKLDILRTGIVLPAPTTPGAATELNTIATDLQSQYGKGRGTLDGKEISGSDIEAAMGDLKHTPAQFAEMWTSWHDKVGAPMKDDYAKLVGIANAGAKELGFADTGAMWRSGYDMPPEEFAKVTEKIWQDMKPLYVALHTYVRWKLNEKYGDAVQAKTGPIRADLLGNMWAQEWGNIYPLVAPAGTGDLGYDIGDLLTAQGKTPLDMVKAGENFYSSLGMAPLPETFWKRSQFLKPADREVVCHASAWDVDNKDDIRIKMCIKVNADDFITIHHELGHNYYQRAYNKQPFLYLNGANDGFHEAIGDFVALSITPQYLVDIGLLDKAKVPSADKDIGLLLRQAMDKVAFLPFGLLVDRWRWGVFDGSIQPADYNKKWTELRTQYQGIVPPGARPANAFDAGAKFHIPGNTPYTRYFLARVLQFQFYQAACKQAGWKGPLHRCSFYGNKEVGAKLNAMLEMGASKPWPDALQAFTGSREMSGKAMADYFAPLKTWLDAQNKGKPQGW
;
A
#
# COMPACT_ATOMS: atom_id res chain seq x y z
N MET A 1 55.05 15.25 -78.51
CA MET A 1 54.83 16.68 -78.43
C MET A 1 53.67 16.97 -77.51
N LYS A 2 53.80 17.88 -76.64
CA LYS A 2 52.97 18.42 -75.57
C LYS A 2 53.32 17.90 -74.19
N ALA A 3 54.03 18.75 -73.47
CA ALA A 3 54.37 18.62 -72.05
C ALA A 3 53.16 18.83 -71.15
N MET A 4 53.03 18.01 -70.12
CA MET A 4 52.13 18.27 -69.02
C MET A 4 52.92 18.80 -67.84
N ILE A 5 52.63 20.04 -67.48
CA ILE A 5 53.11 20.71 -66.27
C ILE A 5 52.25 20.21 -65.10
N SER A 6 52.90 19.62 -64.13
CA SER A 6 52.28 19.19 -62.88
C SER A 6 52.45 20.30 -61.82
N THR A 7 51.37 21.00 -61.46
CA THR A 7 51.33 21.93 -60.36
C THR A 7 50.99 21.18 -59.05
N LEU A 8 51.95 21.15 -58.13
CA LEU A 8 51.83 20.64 -56.78
C LEU A 8 51.16 21.73 -55.90
N SER A 9 49.88 21.52 -55.54
CA SER A 9 49.20 22.39 -54.59
C SER A 9 49.40 21.83 -53.16
N LEU A 10 50.19 22.59 -52.39
CA LEU A 10 50.37 22.30 -50.95
C LEU A 10 49.16 22.85 -50.20
N ALA A 11 48.22 21.93 -49.78
CA ALA A 11 47.11 22.28 -48.91
C ALA A 11 47.59 22.31 -47.45
N LEU A 12 47.71 23.51 -46.89
CA LEU A 12 47.97 23.73 -45.46
C LEU A 12 46.66 23.50 -44.69
N SER A 13 46.51 22.34 -44.08
CA SER A 13 45.38 22.05 -43.20
C SER A 13 45.59 22.77 -41.86
N LEU A 14 44.95 23.92 -41.64
CA LEU A 14 44.77 24.49 -40.31
C LEU A 14 43.81 23.58 -39.53
N ALA A 15 44.33 22.76 -38.62
CA ALA A 15 43.54 22.12 -37.59
C ALA A 15 43.09 23.19 -36.60
N VAL A 16 41.84 23.64 -36.73
CA VAL A 16 41.18 24.43 -35.70
C VAL A 16 40.87 23.46 -34.57
N ALA A 17 41.73 23.44 -33.53
CA ALA A 17 41.42 22.78 -32.26
C ALA A 17 40.27 23.55 -31.62
N THR A 18 39.05 23.05 -31.72
CA THR A 18 37.96 23.47 -30.86
C THR A 18 38.37 23.16 -29.44
N PRO A 19 38.39 24.14 -28.51
CA PRO A 19 38.63 23.83 -27.12
C PRO A 19 37.50 22.88 -26.66
N ALA A 20 37.84 21.64 -26.32
CA ALA A 20 36.96 20.78 -25.53
C ALA A 20 36.81 21.51 -24.20
N PHE A 21 35.66 22.15 -23.98
CA PHE A 21 35.29 22.59 -22.65
C PHE A 21 35.28 21.33 -21.80
N ALA A 22 36.30 21.16 -20.96
CA ALA A 22 36.28 20.15 -19.91
C ALA A 22 35.04 20.48 -19.08
N GLN A 23 34.05 19.60 -19.11
CA GLN A 23 32.88 19.71 -18.28
C GLN A 23 33.39 19.65 -16.84
N THR A 24 33.31 20.75 -16.12
CA THR A 24 33.73 20.82 -14.71
C THR A 24 32.93 19.80 -13.94
N ALA A 25 33.57 19.00 -13.10
CA ALA A 25 32.89 18.04 -12.26
C ALA A 25 31.81 18.78 -11.44
N PRO A 26 30.61 18.19 -11.27
CA PRO A 26 29.54 18.82 -10.54
C PRO A 26 29.95 19.09 -9.09
N THR A 27 29.48 20.20 -8.52
CA THR A 27 29.79 20.65 -7.17
C THR A 27 28.57 20.55 -6.25
N ALA A 28 28.79 20.68 -4.94
CA ALA A 28 27.68 20.74 -3.97
C ALA A 28 26.75 21.94 -4.23
N ALA A 29 27.30 23.09 -4.66
CA ALA A 29 26.49 24.25 -5.02
C ALA A 29 25.63 24.01 -6.28
N ASP A 30 26.12 23.24 -7.24
CA ASP A 30 25.33 22.84 -8.42
C ASP A 30 24.19 21.90 -8.00
N ALA A 31 24.43 20.98 -7.05
CA ALA A 31 23.40 20.10 -6.51
C ALA A 31 22.31 20.89 -5.76
N ASP A 32 22.68 21.88 -4.94
CA ASP A 32 21.72 22.74 -4.24
C ASP A 32 20.87 23.57 -5.22
N ALA A 33 21.49 24.13 -6.25
CA ALA A 33 20.79 24.87 -7.29
C ALA A 33 19.84 23.97 -8.10
N PHE A 34 20.26 22.75 -8.41
CA PHE A 34 19.43 21.73 -9.06
C PHE A 34 18.19 21.41 -8.20
N ILE A 35 18.37 21.09 -6.91
CA ILE A 35 17.27 20.78 -5.99
C ILE A 35 16.28 21.95 -5.92
N ALA A 36 16.75 23.20 -5.76
CA ALA A 36 15.88 24.36 -5.69
C ALA A 36 15.04 24.53 -6.96
N SER A 37 15.63 24.29 -8.12
CA SER A 37 14.93 24.31 -9.41
C SER A 37 13.88 23.21 -9.52
N VAL A 38 14.21 21.99 -9.09
CA VAL A 38 13.32 20.84 -9.13
C VAL A 38 12.13 21.03 -8.19
N GLU A 39 12.37 21.46 -6.94
CA GLU A 39 11.30 21.71 -5.98
C GLU A 39 10.27 22.71 -6.50
N LYS A 40 10.75 23.80 -7.13
CA LYS A 40 9.85 24.78 -7.74
C LYS A 40 9.04 24.19 -8.90
N ASP A 41 9.70 23.51 -9.82
CA ASP A 41 9.05 22.96 -11.02
C ASP A 41 8.04 21.86 -10.67
N LEU A 42 8.39 20.97 -9.72
CA LEU A 42 7.49 19.91 -9.26
C LEU A 42 6.32 20.45 -8.44
N PHE A 43 6.54 21.51 -7.65
CA PHE A 43 5.44 22.17 -6.93
C PHE A 43 4.39 22.71 -7.91
N ASP A 44 4.84 23.50 -8.90
CA ASP A 44 3.95 24.08 -9.92
C ASP A 44 3.21 22.99 -10.71
N TYR A 45 3.94 21.95 -11.15
CA TYR A 45 3.39 20.80 -11.86
C TYR A 45 2.37 20.03 -11.01
N THR A 46 2.68 19.76 -9.74
CA THR A 46 1.81 18.92 -8.87
C THR A 46 0.47 19.61 -8.61
N VAL A 47 0.45 20.92 -8.44
CA VAL A 47 -0.79 21.69 -8.30
C VAL A 47 -1.67 21.54 -9.55
N GLU A 48 -1.10 21.72 -10.76
CA GLU A 48 -1.83 21.55 -12.01
C GLU A 48 -2.33 20.10 -12.17
N ALA A 49 -1.46 19.12 -11.92
CA ALA A 49 -1.79 17.70 -12.03
C ALA A 49 -2.88 17.30 -11.05
N SER A 50 -2.84 17.77 -9.80
CA SER A 50 -3.86 17.52 -8.80
C SER A 50 -5.22 18.10 -9.20
N GLN A 51 -5.25 19.31 -9.78
CA GLN A 51 -6.49 19.93 -10.28
C GLN A 51 -7.09 19.12 -11.43
N VAL A 52 -6.28 18.72 -12.41
CA VAL A 52 -6.74 17.93 -13.56
C VAL A 52 -7.25 16.56 -13.11
N ASN A 53 -6.52 15.87 -12.26
CA ASN A 53 -6.92 14.55 -11.76
C ASN A 53 -8.14 14.64 -10.84
N TRP A 54 -8.31 15.72 -10.06
CA TRP A 54 -9.54 15.98 -9.31
C TRP A 54 -10.73 16.10 -10.23
N VAL A 55 -10.63 16.94 -11.28
CA VAL A 55 -11.71 17.10 -12.27
C VAL A 55 -12.03 15.76 -12.94
N ASN A 56 -11.01 15.03 -13.38
CA ASN A 56 -11.21 13.71 -13.98
C ASN A 56 -11.95 12.75 -13.02
N SER A 57 -11.51 12.65 -11.76
CA SER A 57 -12.11 11.74 -10.78
C SER A 57 -13.54 12.11 -10.39
N THR A 58 -13.92 13.38 -10.49
CA THR A 58 -15.23 13.92 -10.10
C THR A 58 -16.14 14.25 -11.27
N TYR A 59 -15.67 14.08 -12.50
CA TYR A 59 -16.42 14.24 -13.74
C TYR A 59 -15.78 13.42 -14.86
N LEU A 60 -16.19 12.15 -14.96
CA LEU A 60 -15.63 11.20 -15.91
C LEU A 60 -16.19 11.43 -17.32
N THR A 61 -15.33 11.78 -18.26
CA THR A 61 -15.60 11.92 -19.69
C THR A 61 -14.36 11.56 -20.48
N GLU A 62 -14.51 11.29 -21.79
CA GLU A 62 -13.38 11.07 -22.69
C GLU A 62 -12.40 12.25 -22.69
N ASP A 63 -12.91 13.49 -22.57
CA ASP A 63 -12.07 14.70 -22.53
C ASP A 63 -11.26 14.78 -21.23
N THR A 64 -11.89 14.53 -20.06
CA THR A 64 -11.19 14.58 -18.78
C THR A 64 -10.19 13.43 -18.63
N ASP A 65 -10.49 12.25 -19.19
CA ASP A 65 -9.53 11.13 -19.27
C ASP A 65 -8.33 11.50 -20.13
N ALA A 66 -8.55 12.13 -21.29
CA ALA A 66 -7.48 12.61 -22.15
C ALA A 66 -6.62 13.70 -21.49
N MET A 67 -7.24 14.61 -20.71
CA MET A 67 -6.50 15.63 -19.93
C MET A 67 -5.64 14.98 -18.85
N ALA A 68 -6.21 14.07 -18.06
CA ALA A 68 -5.49 13.35 -17.02
C ALA A 68 -4.33 12.52 -17.59
N SER A 69 -4.56 11.83 -18.70
CA SER A 69 -3.51 11.07 -19.38
C SER A 69 -2.33 11.94 -19.80
N ARG A 70 -2.59 13.12 -20.39
CA ARG A 70 -1.53 14.04 -20.82
C ARG A 70 -0.72 14.58 -19.64
N ILE A 71 -1.39 15.06 -18.59
CA ILE A 71 -0.67 15.63 -17.45
C ILE A 71 0.14 14.56 -16.71
N ASN A 72 -0.38 13.35 -16.58
CA ASN A 72 0.33 12.25 -15.93
C ASN A 72 1.56 11.79 -16.75
N ALA A 73 1.49 11.82 -18.08
CA ALA A 73 2.65 11.57 -18.94
C ALA A 73 3.77 12.60 -18.70
N VAL A 74 3.43 13.89 -18.59
CA VAL A 74 4.41 14.94 -18.24
C VAL A 74 5.06 14.66 -16.88
N GLY A 75 4.28 14.20 -15.88
CA GLY A 75 4.79 13.82 -14.56
C GLY A 75 5.79 12.67 -14.62
N THR A 76 5.50 11.67 -15.42
CA THR A 76 6.39 10.53 -15.63
C THR A 76 7.72 10.99 -16.25
N GLU A 77 7.66 11.81 -17.29
CA GLU A 77 8.87 12.36 -17.96
C GLU A 77 9.72 13.20 -16.98
N LYS A 78 9.09 14.07 -16.18
CA LYS A 78 9.76 14.87 -15.15
C LYS A 78 10.45 13.99 -14.11
N SER A 79 9.75 12.98 -13.61
CA SER A 79 10.28 12.06 -12.58
C SER A 79 11.52 11.32 -13.08
N VAL A 80 11.48 10.77 -14.30
CA VAL A 80 12.63 10.10 -14.92
C VAL A 80 13.79 11.07 -15.12
N LYS A 81 13.52 12.25 -15.71
CA LYS A 81 14.54 13.27 -15.93
C LYS A 81 15.24 13.68 -14.63
N TYR A 82 14.49 13.97 -13.59
CA TYR A 82 15.05 14.44 -12.33
C TYR A 82 15.77 13.35 -11.55
N ALA A 83 15.34 12.10 -11.62
CA ALA A 83 16.06 10.98 -11.03
C ALA A 83 17.42 10.74 -11.70
N LEU A 84 17.47 10.77 -13.04
CA LEU A 84 18.72 10.63 -13.81
C LEU A 84 19.67 11.81 -13.55
N GLU A 85 19.16 13.03 -13.45
CA GLU A 85 19.97 14.20 -13.11
C GLU A 85 20.49 14.11 -11.67
N ALA A 86 19.65 13.73 -10.70
CA ALA A 86 20.03 13.53 -9.30
C ALA A 86 21.14 12.48 -9.15
N ALA A 87 21.13 11.42 -9.98
CA ALA A 87 22.16 10.38 -9.96
C ALA A 87 23.57 10.93 -10.25
N LYS A 88 23.70 12.03 -11.00
CA LYS A 88 25.01 12.65 -11.30
C LYS A 88 25.68 13.27 -10.08
N TYR A 89 24.93 13.55 -9.02
CA TYR A 89 25.43 14.17 -7.80
C TYR A 89 25.72 13.17 -6.67
N THR A 90 25.53 11.87 -6.89
CA THR A 90 25.65 10.83 -5.84
C THR A 90 27.01 10.84 -5.12
N ASP A 91 28.11 11.04 -5.89
CA ASP A 91 29.49 10.98 -5.38
C ASP A 91 30.12 12.37 -5.17
N VAL A 92 29.29 13.43 -5.24
CA VAL A 92 29.79 14.80 -5.04
C VAL A 92 30.17 15.02 -3.58
N ALA A 93 31.41 15.46 -3.35
CA ALA A 93 31.91 15.75 -2.01
C ALA A 93 31.26 17.04 -1.45
N GLY A 94 31.03 17.07 -0.13
CA GLY A 94 30.56 18.28 0.56
C GLY A 94 29.03 18.52 0.48
N LEU A 95 28.24 17.56 -0.01
CA LEU A 95 26.79 17.65 0.04
C LEU A 95 26.29 17.74 1.50
N SER A 96 25.33 18.66 1.75
CA SER A 96 24.61 18.70 3.01
C SER A 96 23.76 17.44 3.21
N ALA A 97 23.42 17.09 4.43
CA ALA A 97 22.51 15.96 4.71
C ALA A 97 21.12 16.19 4.09
N ASP A 98 20.66 17.46 4.03
CA ASP A 98 19.40 17.85 3.39
C ASP A 98 19.44 17.60 1.87
N THR A 99 20.48 18.12 1.20
CA THR A 99 20.68 17.95 -0.24
C THR A 99 20.78 16.47 -0.60
N LYS A 100 21.56 15.68 0.15
CA LYS A 100 21.70 14.25 -0.07
C LYS A 100 20.36 13.54 0.04
N ARG A 101 19.56 13.83 1.10
CA ARG A 101 18.25 13.23 1.29
C ARG A 101 17.29 13.55 0.15
N LYS A 102 17.26 14.80 -0.33
CA LYS A 102 16.43 15.21 -1.46
C LYS A 102 16.84 14.53 -2.77
N LEU A 103 18.14 14.37 -3.01
CA LEU A 103 18.65 13.61 -4.16
C LEU A 103 18.24 12.14 -4.09
N ASP A 104 18.32 11.52 -2.92
CA ASP A 104 17.90 10.12 -2.71
C ASP A 104 16.39 9.96 -2.92
N ILE A 105 15.55 10.90 -2.45
CA ILE A 105 14.10 10.90 -2.70
C ILE A 105 13.80 10.97 -4.21
N LEU A 106 14.47 11.82 -4.95
CA LEU A 106 14.30 11.90 -6.42
C LEU A 106 14.68 10.59 -7.11
N ARG A 107 15.78 9.95 -6.69
CA ARG A 107 16.28 8.72 -7.30
C ARG A 107 15.42 7.50 -7.01
N THR A 108 14.82 7.44 -5.81
CA THR A 108 13.99 6.31 -5.35
C THR A 108 12.51 6.50 -5.63
N GLY A 109 12.09 7.70 -6.05
CA GLY A 109 10.69 8.05 -6.31
C GLY A 109 10.08 7.42 -7.57
N ILE A 110 10.88 6.76 -8.41
CA ILE A 110 10.43 6.07 -9.62
C ILE A 110 10.15 4.61 -9.29
N VAL A 111 8.97 4.12 -9.66
CA VAL A 111 8.60 2.71 -9.46
C VAL A 111 9.26 1.80 -10.50
N LEU A 112 9.21 2.19 -11.78
CA LEU A 112 9.80 1.45 -12.90
C LEU A 112 10.76 2.37 -13.67
N PRO A 113 12.07 2.33 -13.37
CA PRO A 113 13.05 3.11 -14.11
C PRO A 113 13.31 2.48 -15.48
N ALA A 114 13.39 3.30 -16.51
CA ALA A 114 13.86 2.90 -17.84
C ALA A 114 15.30 3.37 -18.05
N PRO A 115 16.14 2.60 -18.75
CA PRO A 115 17.47 3.06 -19.15
C PRO A 115 17.38 4.17 -20.21
N THR A 116 18.46 4.91 -20.38
CA THR A 116 18.57 6.00 -21.37
C THR A 116 18.67 5.51 -22.82
N THR A 117 18.73 4.20 -23.02
CA THR A 117 18.72 3.58 -24.35
C THR A 117 17.49 4.02 -25.15
N PRO A 118 17.66 4.54 -26.39
CA PRO A 118 16.53 4.99 -27.21
C PRO A 118 15.46 3.90 -27.39
N GLY A 119 14.20 4.27 -27.13
CA GLY A 119 13.05 3.38 -27.23
C GLY A 119 12.74 2.55 -25.98
N ALA A 120 13.67 2.37 -25.04
CA ALA A 120 13.47 1.52 -23.86
C ALA A 120 12.33 2.01 -22.95
N ALA A 121 12.21 3.33 -22.73
CA ALA A 121 11.11 3.89 -21.95
C ALA A 121 9.75 3.66 -22.60
N THR A 122 9.67 3.79 -23.92
CA THR A 122 8.44 3.51 -24.67
C THR A 122 8.07 2.02 -24.58
N GLU A 123 9.05 1.13 -24.76
CA GLU A 123 8.83 -0.31 -24.64
C GLU A 123 8.37 -0.72 -23.24
N LEU A 124 9.02 -0.18 -22.18
CA LEU A 124 8.65 -0.43 -20.78
C LEU A 124 7.21 0.00 -20.51
N ASN A 125 6.83 1.21 -20.93
CA ASN A 125 5.49 1.75 -20.74
C ASN A 125 4.43 0.95 -21.52
N THR A 126 4.75 0.52 -22.75
CA THR A 126 3.85 -0.31 -23.55
C THR A 126 3.59 -1.65 -22.83
N ILE A 127 4.64 -2.35 -22.42
CA ILE A 127 4.51 -3.61 -21.69
C ILE A 127 3.72 -3.43 -20.40
N ALA A 128 4.04 -2.40 -19.59
CA ALA A 128 3.34 -2.13 -18.34
C ALA A 128 1.85 -1.85 -18.55
N THR A 129 1.49 -1.08 -19.60
CA THR A 129 0.11 -0.81 -19.97
C THR A 129 -0.63 -2.07 -20.44
N ASP A 130 0.03 -2.89 -21.26
CA ASP A 130 -0.54 -4.12 -21.77
C ASP A 130 -0.81 -5.14 -20.66
N LEU A 131 0.11 -5.29 -19.71
CA LEU A 131 -0.07 -6.14 -18.53
C LEU A 131 -1.27 -5.70 -17.68
N GLN A 132 -1.43 -4.38 -17.42
CA GLN A 132 -2.58 -3.86 -16.70
C GLN A 132 -3.88 -4.06 -17.47
N SER A 133 -3.87 -3.85 -18.79
CA SER A 133 -5.02 -4.07 -19.66
C SER A 133 -5.44 -5.54 -19.70
N GLN A 134 -4.49 -6.47 -19.79
CA GLN A 134 -4.74 -7.92 -19.73
C GLN A 134 -5.41 -8.29 -18.39
N TYR A 135 -4.88 -7.77 -17.27
CA TYR A 135 -5.48 -7.99 -15.96
C TYR A 135 -6.93 -7.44 -15.88
N GLY A 136 -7.15 -6.19 -16.29
CA GLY A 136 -8.47 -5.55 -16.24
C GLY A 136 -9.53 -6.20 -17.12
N LYS A 137 -9.11 -6.79 -18.26
CA LYS A 137 -9.99 -7.56 -19.18
C LYS A 137 -10.13 -9.02 -18.77
N GLY A 138 -9.41 -9.46 -17.73
CA GLY A 138 -9.38 -10.84 -17.27
C GLY A 138 -10.76 -11.42 -16.98
N ARG A 139 -10.91 -12.69 -17.30
CA ARG A 139 -12.13 -13.48 -17.02
C ARG A 139 -11.74 -14.84 -16.44
N GLY A 140 -12.50 -15.29 -15.46
CA GLY A 140 -12.47 -16.66 -15.01
C GLY A 140 -13.78 -17.37 -15.32
N THR A 141 -14.05 -18.48 -14.65
CA THR A 141 -15.28 -19.24 -14.86
C THR A 141 -15.93 -19.65 -13.55
N LEU A 142 -17.26 -19.73 -13.56
CA LEU A 142 -18.08 -20.37 -12.53
C LEU A 142 -19.16 -21.20 -13.24
N ASP A 143 -19.24 -22.49 -12.92
CA ASP A 143 -20.10 -23.47 -13.58
C ASP A 143 -19.93 -23.46 -15.12
N GLY A 144 -18.68 -23.33 -15.59
CA GLY A 144 -18.30 -23.27 -16.99
C GLY A 144 -18.65 -21.95 -17.70
N LYS A 145 -19.25 -20.99 -17.02
CA LYS A 145 -19.61 -19.66 -17.60
C LYS A 145 -18.54 -18.64 -17.26
N GLU A 146 -18.17 -17.82 -18.23
CA GLU A 146 -17.23 -16.73 -18.00
C GLU A 146 -17.85 -15.63 -17.12
N ILE A 147 -17.06 -15.20 -16.12
CA ILE A 147 -17.40 -14.10 -15.22
C ILE A 147 -16.20 -13.16 -15.03
N SER A 148 -16.45 -11.93 -14.66
CA SER A 148 -15.41 -10.91 -14.43
C SER A 148 -14.59 -11.19 -13.15
N GLY A 149 -13.43 -10.54 -13.02
CA GLY A 149 -12.65 -10.59 -11.79
C GLY A 149 -13.43 -10.11 -10.57
N SER A 150 -14.22 -9.03 -10.69
CA SER A 150 -15.07 -8.51 -9.61
C SER A 150 -16.18 -9.49 -9.22
N ASP A 151 -16.77 -10.20 -10.19
CA ASP A 151 -17.77 -11.23 -9.89
C ASP A 151 -17.14 -12.44 -9.17
N ILE A 152 -15.90 -12.82 -9.55
CA ILE A 152 -15.16 -13.88 -8.85
C ILE A 152 -14.86 -13.45 -7.41
N GLU A 153 -14.37 -12.21 -7.19
CA GLU A 153 -14.13 -11.70 -5.84
C GLU A 153 -15.38 -11.80 -4.96
N ALA A 154 -16.51 -11.33 -5.48
CA ALA A 154 -17.78 -11.40 -4.77
C ALA A 154 -18.23 -12.85 -4.51
N ALA A 155 -18.13 -13.72 -5.53
CA ALA A 155 -18.54 -15.11 -5.42
C ALA A 155 -17.64 -15.93 -4.47
N MET A 156 -16.34 -15.68 -4.44
CA MET A 156 -15.44 -16.35 -3.48
C MET A 156 -15.70 -15.95 -2.03
N GLY A 157 -16.34 -14.80 -1.80
CA GLY A 157 -16.84 -14.40 -0.48
C GLY A 157 -18.21 -15.02 -0.11
N ASP A 158 -18.96 -15.56 -1.07
CA ASP A 158 -20.28 -16.17 -0.83
C ASP A 158 -20.14 -17.65 -0.42
N LEU A 159 -20.39 -17.93 0.85
CA LEU A 159 -20.27 -19.26 1.46
C LEU A 159 -21.29 -20.29 0.97
N LYS A 160 -22.18 -19.93 0.04
CA LYS A 160 -23.12 -20.86 -0.61
C LYS A 160 -22.45 -21.73 -1.68
N HIS A 161 -21.32 -21.29 -2.22
CA HIS A 161 -20.60 -22.05 -3.24
C HIS A 161 -19.93 -23.30 -2.67
N THR A 162 -19.81 -24.30 -3.52
CA THR A 162 -19.16 -25.56 -3.20
C THR A 162 -17.64 -25.45 -3.30
N PRO A 163 -16.86 -26.34 -2.64
CA PRO A 163 -15.41 -26.39 -2.83
C PRO A 163 -14.95 -26.62 -4.29
N ALA A 164 -15.77 -27.25 -5.12
CA ALA A 164 -15.49 -27.44 -6.54
C ALA A 164 -15.61 -26.10 -7.31
N GLN A 165 -16.65 -25.32 -7.01
CA GLN A 165 -16.84 -23.98 -7.60
C GLN A 165 -15.75 -23.01 -7.16
N PHE A 166 -15.34 -23.03 -5.88
CA PHE A 166 -14.21 -22.23 -5.40
C PHE A 166 -12.91 -22.60 -6.14
N ALA A 167 -12.64 -23.89 -6.30
CA ALA A 167 -11.46 -24.36 -7.04
C ALA A 167 -11.51 -23.96 -8.53
N GLU A 168 -12.69 -24.02 -9.16
CA GLU A 168 -12.87 -23.58 -10.55
C GLU A 168 -12.58 -22.07 -10.71
N MET A 169 -13.21 -21.23 -9.88
CA MET A 169 -13.01 -19.78 -9.91
C MET A 169 -11.53 -19.43 -9.71
N TRP A 170 -10.90 -19.99 -8.68
CA TRP A 170 -9.50 -19.75 -8.37
C TRP A 170 -8.59 -20.17 -9.53
N THR A 171 -8.74 -21.41 -10.01
CA THR A 171 -7.88 -21.97 -11.04
C THR A 171 -8.03 -21.25 -12.38
N SER A 172 -9.29 -21.03 -12.80
CA SER A 172 -9.57 -20.39 -14.10
C SER A 172 -9.04 -18.94 -14.14
N TRP A 173 -9.14 -18.20 -13.04
CA TRP A 173 -8.57 -16.86 -12.93
C TRP A 173 -7.04 -16.88 -13.06
N HIS A 174 -6.36 -17.72 -12.28
CA HIS A 174 -4.90 -17.79 -12.31
C HIS A 174 -4.36 -18.31 -13.67
N ASP A 175 -5.06 -19.23 -14.31
CA ASP A 175 -4.65 -19.76 -15.61
C ASP A 175 -4.89 -18.78 -16.76
N LYS A 176 -6.04 -18.14 -16.79
CA LYS A 176 -6.44 -17.26 -17.91
C LYS A 176 -5.84 -15.86 -17.79
N VAL A 177 -5.59 -15.37 -16.58
CA VAL A 177 -5.08 -14.02 -16.34
C VAL A 177 -3.58 -14.02 -16.07
N GLY A 178 -3.10 -14.85 -15.14
CA GLY A 178 -1.69 -14.85 -14.76
C GLY A 178 -0.77 -15.41 -15.85
N ALA A 179 -1.03 -16.63 -16.29
CA ALA A 179 -0.11 -17.35 -17.18
C ALA A 179 0.27 -16.60 -18.49
N PRO A 180 -0.64 -15.91 -19.19
CA PRO A 180 -0.32 -15.17 -20.41
C PRO A 180 0.66 -14.02 -20.23
N MET A 181 0.76 -13.44 -19.03
CA MET A 181 1.58 -12.25 -18.74
C MET A 181 3.05 -12.58 -18.46
N LYS A 182 3.43 -13.85 -18.33
CA LYS A 182 4.72 -14.29 -17.80
C LYS A 182 5.92 -13.74 -18.57
N ASP A 183 5.91 -13.86 -19.88
CA ASP A 183 7.04 -13.48 -20.74
C ASP A 183 7.20 -11.95 -20.82
N ASP A 184 6.08 -11.23 -20.94
CA ASP A 184 6.08 -9.77 -20.94
C ASP A 184 6.54 -9.21 -19.59
N TYR A 185 6.13 -9.83 -18.48
CA TYR A 185 6.62 -9.46 -17.16
C TYR A 185 8.13 -9.67 -17.02
N ALA A 186 8.66 -10.79 -17.49
CA ALA A 186 10.10 -11.05 -17.49
C ALA A 186 10.88 -10.01 -18.31
N LYS A 187 10.33 -9.60 -19.45
CA LYS A 187 10.91 -8.56 -20.30
C LYS A 187 10.90 -7.18 -19.62
N LEU A 188 9.78 -6.80 -18.99
CA LEU A 188 9.65 -5.60 -18.20
C LEU A 188 10.71 -5.53 -17.09
N VAL A 189 10.90 -6.63 -16.34
CA VAL A 189 11.93 -6.74 -15.29
C VAL A 189 13.33 -6.46 -15.84
N GLY A 190 13.67 -7.01 -17.01
CA GLY A 190 14.96 -6.77 -17.66
C GLY A 190 15.20 -5.28 -17.95
N ILE A 191 14.20 -4.60 -18.51
CA ILE A 191 14.29 -3.17 -18.85
C ILE A 191 14.37 -2.32 -17.56
N ALA A 192 13.52 -2.59 -16.57
CA ALA A 192 13.51 -1.85 -15.30
C ALA A 192 14.84 -2.02 -14.54
N ASN A 193 15.43 -3.19 -14.53
CA ASN A 193 16.75 -3.43 -13.92
C ASN A 193 17.87 -2.65 -14.63
N ALA A 194 17.83 -2.55 -15.96
CA ALA A 194 18.79 -1.72 -16.68
C ALA A 194 18.67 -0.25 -16.27
N GLY A 195 17.44 0.28 -16.13
CA GLY A 195 17.21 1.63 -15.63
C GLY A 195 17.66 1.85 -14.19
N ALA A 196 17.38 0.90 -13.30
CA ALA A 196 17.81 0.96 -11.90
C ALA A 196 19.35 1.04 -11.79
N LYS A 197 20.07 0.31 -12.64
CA LYS A 197 21.55 0.36 -12.70
C LYS A 197 22.06 1.73 -13.12
N GLU A 198 21.42 2.38 -14.08
CA GLU A 198 21.78 3.76 -14.47
C GLU A 198 21.54 4.78 -13.34
N LEU A 199 20.58 4.50 -12.45
CA LEU A 199 20.33 5.29 -11.24
C LEU A 199 21.29 4.95 -10.07
N GLY A 200 22.23 4.00 -10.25
CA GLY A 200 23.21 3.61 -9.25
C GLY A 200 22.76 2.52 -8.27
N PHE A 201 21.71 1.77 -8.60
CA PHE A 201 21.25 0.64 -7.80
C PHE A 201 21.64 -0.71 -8.44
N ALA A 202 21.75 -1.76 -7.65
CA ALA A 202 22.07 -3.10 -8.16
C ALA A 202 20.95 -3.65 -9.07
N ASP A 203 19.70 -3.42 -8.70
CA ASP A 203 18.49 -3.82 -9.37
C ASP A 203 17.29 -2.98 -8.88
N THR A 204 16.13 -3.17 -9.50
CA THR A 204 14.89 -2.46 -9.13
C THR A 204 14.43 -2.76 -7.70
N GLY A 205 14.61 -4.00 -7.23
CA GLY A 205 14.26 -4.40 -5.87
C GLY A 205 15.14 -3.75 -4.82
N ALA A 206 16.45 -3.59 -5.09
CA ALA A 206 17.37 -2.83 -4.26
C ALA A 206 17.00 -1.34 -4.23
N MET A 207 16.62 -0.76 -5.38
CA MET A 207 16.14 0.62 -5.46
C MET A 207 14.90 0.83 -4.58
N TRP A 208 13.89 -0.03 -4.66
CA TRP A 208 12.70 0.06 -3.82
C TRP A 208 13.02 -0.01 -2.32
N ARG A 209 13.88 -0.96 -1.91
CA ARG A 209 14.28 -1.09 -0.50
C ARG A 209 15.10 0.10 0.00
N SER A 210 15.89 0.73 -0.87
CA SER A 210 16.68 1.93 -0.51
C SER A 210 15.81 3.12 -0.13
N GLY A 211 14.54 3.17 -0.56
CA GLY A 211 13.57 4.20 -0.19
C GLY A 211 13.16 4.18 1.29
N TYR A 212 13.59 3.19 2.07
CA TYR A 212 13.24 3.06 3.50
C TYR A 212 14.35 3.54 4.46
N ASP A 213 15.17 4.48 4.05
CA ASP A 213 16.21 5.15 4.87
C ASP A 213 17.24 4.18 5.48
N MET A 214 17.51 3.06 4.84
CA MET A 214 18.49 2.06 5.28
C MET A 214 18.99 1.21 4.10
N PRO A 215 20.12 0.50 4.25
CA PRO A 215 20.57 -0.46 3.25
C PRO A 215 19.48 -1.50 2.93
N PRO A 216 19.32 -1.91 1.65
CA PRO A 216 18.30 -2.88 1.23
C PRO A 216 18.27 -4.16 2.04
N GLU A 217 19.44 -4.67 2.44
CA GLU A 217 19.57 -5.91 3.20
C GLU A 217 19.16 -5.74 4.68
N GLU A 218 19.34 -4.56 5.24
CA GLU A 218 18.84 -4.25 6.59
C GLU A 218 17.33 -4.15 6.61
N PHE A 219 16.73 -3.48 5.62
CA PHE A 219 15.29 -3.42 5.49
C PHE A 219 14.66 -4.81 5.36
N ALA A 220 15.27 -5.70 4.56
CA ALA A 220 14.82 -7.08 4.45
C ALA A 220 14.86 -7.82 5.80
N LYS A 221 15.87 -7.58 6.64
CA LYS A 221 15.96 -8.15 8.00
C LYS A 221 14.92 -7.56 8.95
N VAL A 222 14.66 -6.25 8.88
CA VAL A 222 13.62 -5.58 9.69
C VAL A 222 12.25 -6.20 9.41
N THR A 223 11.87 -6.33 8.15
CA THR A 223 10.57 -6.91 7.78
C THR A 223 10.46 -8.39 8.17
N GLU A 224 11.56 -9.15 8.07
CA GLU A 224 11.60 -10.55 8.55
C GLU A 224 11.43 -10.64 10.06
N LYS A 225 12.13 -9.80 10.84
CA LYS A 225 11.99 -9.77 12.30
C LYS A 225 10.56 -9.48 12.72
N ILE A 226 9.91 -8.49 12.10
CA ILE A 226 8.50 -8.17 12.35
C ILE A 226 7.60 -9.41 12.10
N TRP A 227 7.83 -10.10 10.99
CA TRP A 227 7.12 -11.34 10.70
C TRP A 227 7.34 -12.42 11.78
N GLN A 228 8.57 -12.62 12.21
CA GLN A 228 8.89 -13.61 13.25
C GLN A 228 8.21 -13.27 14.60
N ASP A 229 8.08 -11.98 14.94
CA ASP A 229 7.33 -11.54 16.12
C ASP A 229 5.83 -11.91 16.02
N MET A 230 5.26 -11.88 14.81
CA MET A 230 3.83 -12.13 14.57
C MET A 230 3.49 -13.58 14.24
N LYS A 231 4.47 -14.37 13.77
CA LYS A 231 4.28 -15.76 13.33
C LYS A 231 3.59 -16.65 14.36
N PRO A 232 3.88 -16.58 15.67
CA PRO A 232 3.17 -17.41 16.66
C PRO A 232 1.66 -17.17 16.72
N LEU A 233 1.22 -15.92 16.59
CA LEU A 233 -0.20 -15.57 16.50
C LEU A 233 -0.83 -16.08 15.20
N TYR A 234 -0.13 -15.85 14.07
CA TYR A 234 -0.60 -16.34 12.77
C TYR A 234 -0.73 -17.85 12.73
N VAL A 235 0.25 -18.60 13.26
CA VAL A 235 0.19 -20.08 13.32
C VAL A 235 -1.00 -20.55 14.16
N ALA A 236 -1.28 -19.90 15.28
CA ALA A 236 -2.43 -20.23 16.09
C ALA A 236 -3.76 -19.97 15.35
N LEU A 237 -3.87 -18.83 14.65
CA LEU A 237 -5.02 -18.48 13.80
C LEU A 237 -5.19 -19.49 12.65
N HIS A 238 -4.11 -19.76 11.92
CA HIS A 238 -4.09 -20.73 10.82
C HIS A 238 -4.54 -22.12 11.27
N THR A 239 -4.02 -22.61 12.39
CA THR A 239 -4.38 -23.92 12.94
C THR A 239 -5.88 -23.98 13.27
N TYR A 240 -6.41 -22.96 13.94
CA TYR A 240 -7.82 -22.87 14.28
C TYR A 240 -8.72 -22.87 13.03
N VAL A 241 -8.41 -21.99 12.07
CA VAL A 241 -9.16 -21.86 10.80
C VAL A 241 -9.11 -23.16 10.01
N ARG A 242 -7.95 -23.79 9.88
CA ARG A 242 -7.80 -25.09 9.19
C ARG A 242 -8.71 -26.16 9.78
N TRP A 243 -8.78 -26.25 11.09
CA TRP A 243 -9.66 -27.23 11.77
C TRP A 243 -11.13 -26.93 11.52
N LYS A 244 -11.53 -25.65 11.54
CA LYS A 244 -12.89 -25.24 11.22
C LYS A 244 -13.29 -25.53 9.77
N LEU A 245 -12.38 -25.33 8.84
CA LEU A 245 -12.59 -25.69 7.44
C LEU A 245 -12.67 -27.21 7.26
N ASN A 246 -11.86 -27.97 8.00
CA ASN A 246 -11.99 -29.44 8.00
C ASN A 246 -13.34 -29.90 8.58
N GLU A 247 -13.81 -29.33 9.69
CA GLU A 247 -15.14 -29.61 10.27
C GLU A 247 -16.26 -29.32 9.26
N LYS A 248 -16.11 -28.28 8.43
CA LYS A 248 -17.09 -27.90 7.40
C LYS A 248 -17.06 -28.79 6.16
N TYR A 249 -15.85 -29.09 5.65
CA TYR A 249 -15.68 -29.68 4.31
C TYR A 249 -15.15 -31.13 4.34
N GLY A 250 -14.64 -31.60 5.47
CA GLY A 250 -14.09 -32.96 5.63
C GLY A 250 -12.67 -33.15 5.10
N ASP A 251 -12.05 -34.27 5.42
CA ASP A 251 -10.65 -34.58 5.10
C ASP A 251 -10.35 -34.65 3.61
N ALA A 252 -11.32 -34.99 2.79
CA ALA A 252 -11.16 -35.06 1.32
C ALA A 252 -10.95 -33.67 0.69
N VAL A 253 -11.44 -32.61 1.33
CA VAL A 253 -11.32 -31.23 0.83
C VAL A 253 -10.23 -30.49 1.56
N GLN A 254 -10.21 -30.52 2.88
CA GLN A 254 -9.24 -29.87 3.74
C GLN A 254 -8.80 -30.82 4.86
N ALA A 255 -7.54 -31.24 4.82
CA ALA A 255 -6.98 -32.09 5.87
C ALA A 255 -6.79 -31.32 7.19
N LYS A 256 -6.77 -32.05 8.32
CA LYS A 256 -6.50 -31.51 9.66
C LYS A 256 -5.07 -31.06 9.87
N THR A 257 -4.15 -31.48 9.01
CA THR A 257 -2.71 -31.17 9.08
C THR A 257 -2.23 -30.60 7.76
N GLY A 258 -1.07 -29.94 7.78
CA GLY A 258 -0.49 -29.34 6.58
C GLY A 258 -1.12 -28.00 6.20
N PRO A 259 -0.90 -27.51 4.97
CA PRO A 259 -1.37 -26.21 4.51
C PRO A 259 -2.89 -26.19 4.26
N ILE A 260 -3.44 -24.98 4.21
CA ILE A 260 -4.84 -24.75 3.80
C ILE A 260 -4.90 -24.55 2.28
N ARG A 261 -5.94 -25.06 1.64
CA ARG A 261 -6.24 -24.73 0.23
C ARG A 261 -6.64 -23.27 0.10
N ALA A 262 -5.98 -22.54 -0.80
CA ALA A 262 -6.14 -21.09 -0.97
C ALA A 262 -7.58 -20.67 -1.33
N ASP A 263 -8.26 -21.47 -2.13
CA ASP A 263 -9.61 -21.21 -2.62
C ASP A 263 -10.70 -21.28 -1.52
N LEU A 264 -10.39 -21.87 -0.35
CA LEU A 264 -11.34 -22.00 0.76
C LEU A 264 -11.35 -20.81 1.73
N LEU A 265 -10.50 -19.80 1.49
CA LEU A 265 -10.28 -18.68 2.43
C LEU A 265 -11.10 -17.43 2.10
N GLY A 266 -12.07 -17.54 1.18
CA GLY A 266 -13.03 -16.46 0.91
C GLY A 266 -12.48 -15.26 0.13
N ASN A 267 -11.30 -15.40 -0.48
CA ASN A 267 -10.63 -14.35 -1.22
C ASN A 267 -9.76 -14.97 -2.32
N MET A 268 -9.75 -14.39 -3.54
CA MET A 268 -9.02 -14.91 -4.71
C MET A 268 -7.54 -15.18 -4.43
N TRP A 269 -6.93 -14.35 -3.59
CA TRP A 269 -5.50 -14.40 -3.28
C TRP A 269 -5.23 -14.98 -1.89
N ALA A 270 -6.28 -15.35 -1.14
CA ALA A 270 -6.20 -15.79 0.25
C ALA A 270 -5.37 -14.83 1.14
N GLN A 271 -5.43 -13.54 0.83
CA GLN A 271 -4.69 -12.51 1.55
C GLN A 271 -5.38 -12.07 2.84
N GLU A 272 -6.69 -12.14 2.88
CA GLU A 272 -7.57 -11.82 3.99
C GLU A 272 -8.65 -12.90 4.09
N TRP A 273 -9.09 -13.21 5.31
CA TRP A 273 -9.99 -14.35 5.57
C TRP A 273 -11.33 -13.91 6.20
N GLY A 274 -11.60 -12.60 6.21
CA GLY A 274 -12.81 -12.04 6.85
C GLY A 274 -14.12 -12.64 6.32
N ASN A 275 -14.19 -12.95 5.02
CA ASN A 275 -15.39 -13.50 4.39
C ASN A 275 -15.80 -14.87 4.93
N ILE A 276 -14.87 -15.66 5.45
CA ILE A 276 -15.18 -16.96 6.06
C ILE A 276 -15.40 -16.88 7.58
N TYR A 277 -15.44 -15.68 8.17
CA TYR A 277 -15.71 -15.52 9.60
C TYR A 277 -16.94 -16.31 10.10
N PRO A 278 -18.09 -16.34 9.37
CA PRO A 278 -19.25 -17.13 9.81
C PRO A 278 -18.98 -18.63 10.00
N LEU A 279 -17.98 -19.21 9.32
CA LEU A 279 -17.61 -20.62 9.46
C LEU A 279 -16.76 -20.88 10.71
N VAL A 280 -16.11 -19.86 11.24
CA VAL A 280 -15.12 -19.99 12.32
C VAL A 280 -15.51 -19.25 13.59
N ALA A 281 -16.56 -18.44 13.56
CA ALA A 281 -17.02 -17.63 14.68
C ALA A 281 -17.27 -18.51 15.92
N PRO A 282 -16.78 -18.10 17.11
CA PRO A 282 -17.12 -18.76 18.35
C PRO A 282 -18.63 -18.70 18.62
N ALA A 283 -19.18 -19.72 19.24
CA ALA A 283 -20.60 -19.75 19.57
C ALA A 283 -21.00 -18.54 20.44
N GLY A 284 -22.08 -17.85 20.07
CA GLY A 284 -22.62 -16.70 20.79
C GLY A 284 -21.88 -15.37 20.58
N THR A 285 -20.83 -15.32 19.75
CA THR A 285 -20.05 -14.10 19.49
C THR A 285 -20.31 -13.47 18.12
N GLY A 286 -21.21 -14.05 17.31
CA GLY A 286 -21.54 -13.55 15.98
C GLY A 286 -22.25 -12.19 15.98
N ASP A 287 -22.87 -11.82 17.10
CA ASP A 287 -23.54 -10.54 17.30
C ASP A 287 -22.82 -9.74 18.39
N LEU A 288 -22.31 -8.56 18.03
CA LEU A 288 -21.69 -7.60 18.95
C LEU A 288 -22.71 -6.84 19.80
N GLY A 289 -24.01 -6.97 19.51
CA GLY A 289 -25.09 -6.27 20.21
C GLY A 289 -25.32 -4.84 19.72
N TYR A 290 -24.57 -4.37 18.72
CA TYR A 290 -24.80 -3.13 18.00
C TYR A 290 -24.19 -3.19 16.59
N ASP A 291 -24.76 -2.41 15.68
CA ASP A 291 -24.22 -2.09 14.37
C ASP A 291 -24.11 -0.56 14.23
N ILE A 292 -22.96 -0.05 13.76
CA ILE A 292 -22.74 1.39 13.63
C ILE A 292 -23.72 2.01 12.61
N GLY A 293 -24.00 1.34 11.51
CA GLY A 293 -24.96 1.81 10.49
C GLY A 293 -26.38 1.92 11.05
N ASP A 294 -26.80 0.95 11.85
CA ASP A 294 -28.10 0.99 12.55
C ASP A 294 -28.15 2.13 13.57
N LEU A 295 -27.07 2.36 14.33
CA LEU A 295 -26.98 3.46 15.29
C LEU A 295 -27.04 4.84 14.59
N LEU A 296 -26.33 5.00 13.47
CA LEU A 296 -26.35 6.22 12.66
C LEU A 296 -27.77 6.47 12.12
N THR A 297 -28.40 5.44 11.55
CA THR A 297 -29.75 5.51 10.98
C THR A 297 -30.80 5.83 12.04
N ALA A 298 -30.72 5.17 13.21
CA ALA A 298 -31.66 5.39 14.31
C ALA A 298 -31.59 6.82 14.89
N GLN A 299 -30.43 7.49 14.76
CA GLN A 299 -30.25 8.89 15.17
C GLN A 299 -30.46 9.89 14.02
N GLY A 300 -30.90 9.43 12.84
CA GLY A 300 -31.12 10.27 11.66
C GLY A 300 -29.87 10.98 11.16
N LYS A 301 -28.68 10.36 11.34
CA LYS A 301 -27.42 10.94 10.88
C LYS A 301 -27.34 10.94 9.36
N THR A 302 -26.81 12.03 8.82
CA THR A 302 -26.57 12.22 7.39
C THR A 302 -25.12 11.90 7.04
N PRO A 303 -24.77 11.70 5.76
CA PRO A 303 -23.37 11.61 5.33
C PRO A 303 -22.50 12.76 5.83
N LEU A 304 -23.02 13.98 5.84
CA LEU A 304 -22.30 15.16 6.32
C LEU A 304 -22.05 15.09 7.84
N ASP A 305 -22.98 14.53 8.61
CA ASP A 305 -22.81 14.35 10.07
C ASP A 305 -21.71 13.32 10.35
N MET A 306 -21.55 12.30 9.50
CA MET A 306 -20.46 11.33 9.59
C MET A 306 -19.10 12.01 9.34
N VAL A 307 -18.99 12.88 8.33
CA VAL A 307 -17.75 13.66 8.08
C VAL A 307 -17.43 14.59 9.24
N LYS A 308 -18.44 15.25 9.83
CA LYS A 308 -18.26 16.09 11.03
C LYS A 308 -17.80 15.27 12.24
N ALA A 309 -18.29 14.04 12.39
CA ALA A 309 -17.81 13.15 13.47
C ALA A 309 -16.32 12.82 13.28
N GLY A 310 -15.89 12.54 12.06
CA GLY A 310 -14.48 12.35 11.72
C GLY A 310 -13.65 13.61 12.01
N GLU A 311 -14.07 14.81 11.57
CA GLU A 311 -13.40 16.07 11.92
C GLU A 311 -13.30 16.27 13.43
N ASN A 312 -14.38 16.00 14.17
CA ASN A 312 -14.41 16.12 15.61
C ASN A 312 -13.41 15.22 16.31
N PHE A 313 -13.12 14.04 15.76
CA PHE A 313 -12.07 13.17 16.29
C PHE A 313 -10.72 13.92 16.34
N TYR A 314 -10.28 14.48 15.21
CA TYR A 314 -9.00 15.20 15.11
C TYR A 314 -9.02 16.51 15.90
N SER A 315 -10.11 17.28 15.84
CA SER A 315 -10.27 18.52 16.59
C SER A 315 -10.25 18.27 18.10
N SER A 316 -10.79 17.15 18.57
CA SER A 316 -10.74 16.76 19.99
C SER A 316 -9.30 16.53 20.46
N LEU A 317 -8.41 16.11 19.58
CA LEU A 317 -6.98 15.97 19.84
C LEU A 317 -6.22 17.31 19.79
N GLY A 318 -6.90 18.42 19.48
CA GLY A 318 -6.31 19.76 19.43
C GLY A 318 -5.80 20.17 18.03
N MET A 319 -6.09 19.41 17.01
CA MET A 319 -5.79 19.78 15.62
C MET A 319 -6.79 20.83 15.12
N ALA A 320 -6.37 21.69 14.18
CA ALA A 320 -7.23 22.73 13.64
C ALA A 320 -8.42 22.13 12.87
N PRO A 321 -9.61 22.76 12.95
CA PRO A 321 -10.76 22.36 12.11
C PRO A 321 -10.42 22.36 10.62
N LEU A 322 -11.13 21.57 9.86
CA LEU A 322 -10.98 21.53 8.40
C LEU A 322 -11.31 22.89 7.78
N PRO A 323 -10.57 23.34 6.74
CA PRO A 323 -10.77 24.65 6.14
C PRO A 323 -12.13 24.73 5.43
N GLU A 324 -12.64 25.94 5.23
CA GLU A 324 -13.90 26.16 4.52
C GLU A 324 -13.88 25.58 3.09
N THR A 325 -12.69 25.58 2.45
CA THR A 325 -12.46 24.99 1.13
C THR A 325 -12.75 23.49 1.12
N PHE A 326 -12.42 22.75 2.18
CA PHE A 326 -12.72 21.33 2.32
C PHE A 326 -14.25 21.09 2.19
N TRP A 327 -15.05 21.82 2.95
CA TRP A 327 -16.50 21.66 2.98
C TRP A 327 -17.18 22.07 1.66
N LYS A 328 -16.60 23.04 0.96
CA LYS A 328 -17.14 23.54 -0.32
C LYS A 328 -16.70 22.72 -1.53
N ARG A 329 -15.54 22.09 -1.50
CA ARG A 329 -14.89 21.51 -2.68
C ARG A 329 -14.79 19.98 -2.65
N SER A 330 -14.94 19.35 -1.47
CA SER A 330 -15.00 17.89 -1.37
C SER A 330 -16.24 17.32 -2.03
N GLN A 331 -16.16 16.07 -2.49
CA GLN A 331 -17.29 15.33 -3.00
C GLN A 331 -17.70 14.26 -2.00
N PHE A 332 -18.80 14.48 -1.29
CA PHE A 332 -19.30 13.57 -0.26
C PHE A 332 -20.34 12.57 -0.79
N LEU A 333 -21.04 12.92 -1.85
CA LEU A 333 -22.15 12.13 -2.40
C LEU A 333 -21.92 11.85 -3.89
N LYS A 334 -22.47 10.73 -4.39
CA LYS A 334 -22.53 10.50 -5.83
C LYS A 334 -23.46 11.53 -6.46
N PRO A 335 -22.99 12.38 -7.41
CA PRO A 335 -23.85 13.26 -8.16
C PRO A 335 -24.86 12.48 -9.01
N ALA A 336 -26.05 13.07 -9.23
CA ALA A 336 -27.08 12.47 -10.08
C ALA A 336 -26.88 12.76 -11.59
N ASP A 337 -26.08 13.77 -11.90
CA ASP A 337 -25.94 14.37 -13.24
C ASP A 337 -24.66 13.95 -13.98
N ARG A 338 -23.78 13.19 -13.35
CA ARG A 338 -22.50 12.77 -13.94
C ARG A 338 -21.92 11.52 -13.28
N GLU A 339 -21.05 10.85 -14.01
CA GLU A 339 -20.27 9.73 -13.49
C GLU A 339 -18.99 10.24 -12.78
N VAL A 340 -18.64 9.55 -11.68
CA VAL A 340 -17.53 9.87 -10.80
C VAL A 340 -16.87 8.59 -10.29
N VAL A 341 -15.61 8.69 -9.87
CA VAL A 341 -14.94 7.61 -9.15
C VAL A 341 -15.42 7.60 -7.70
N CYS A 342 -16.26 6.63 -7.32
CA CYS A 342 -16.80 6.53 -5.96
C CYS A 342 -15.82 5.99 -4.91
N HIS A 343 -14.74 5.35 -5.32
CA HIS A 343 -13.69 4.89 -4.37
C HIS A 343 -13.18 6.07 -3.56
N ALA A 344 -13.16 5.92 -2.23
CA ALA A 344 -12.72 6.95 -1.31
C ALA A 344 -11.27 7.37 -1.58
N SER A 345 -10.98 8.65 -1.41
CA SER A 345 -9.62 9.18 -1.52
C SER A 345 -9.50 10.56 -0.91
N ALA A 346 -8.35 10.82 -0.29
CA ALA A 346 -7.98 12.12 0.24
C ALA A 346 -7.01 12.85 -0.71
N TRP A 347 -7.16 14.15 -0.82
CA TRP A 347 -6.45 15.00 -1.78
C TRP A 347 -5.86 16.22 -1.10
N ASP A 348 -4.64 16.59 -1.49
CA ASP A 348 -4.05 17.90 -1.31
C ASP A 348 -3.88 18.51 -2.71
N VAL A 349 -4.66 19.54 -3.03
CA VAL A 349 -4.76 20.06 -4.41
C VAL A 349 -3.77 21.19 -4.68
N ASP A 350 -3.34 21.91 -3.65
CA ASP A 350 -2.47 23.07 -3.81
C ASP A 350 -1.15 22.97 -3.01
N ASN A 351 -0.90 21.83 -2.37
CA ASN A 351 0.23 21.61 -1.45
C ASN A 351 0.29 22.63 -0.30
N LYS A 352 -0.88 23.14 0.12
CA LYS A 352 -1.03 24.12 1.21
C LYS A 352 -2.18 23.78 2.13
N ASP A 353 -3.42 24.16 1.78
CA ASP A 353 -4.60 23.93 2.62
C ASP A 353 -5.89 23.67 1.80
N ASP A 354 -5.79 23.52 0.46
CA ASP A 354 -6.92 23.04 -0.36
C ASP A 354 -6.96 21.51 -0.33
N ILE A 355 -7.24 20.99 0.85
CA ILE A 355 -7.43 19.55 1.07
C ILE A 355 -8.88 19.18 0.81
N ARG A 356 -9.09 17.95 0.31
CA ARG A 356 -10.42 17.45 -0.03
C ARG A 356 -10.52 15.94 0.22
N ILE A 357 -11.74 15.42 0.40
CA ILE A 357 -12.05 14.00 0.22
C ILE A 357 -13.02 13.82 -0.93
N LYS A 358 -12.94 12.67 -1.58
CA LYS A 358 -13.87 12.22 -2.61
C LYS A 358 -14.41 10.86 -2.20
N MET A 359 -15.72 10.78 -1.99
CA MET A 359 -16.46 9.57 -1.66
C MET A 359 -17.88 9.64 -2.24
N CYS A 360 -18.56 8.49 -2.31
CA CYS A 360 -20.00 8.38 -2.50
C CYS A 360 -20.61 7.83 -1.21
N ILE A 361 -20.63 8.63 -0.15
CA ILE A 361 -20.93 8.23 1.22
C ILE A 361 -22.35 7.69 1.35
N LYS A 362 -22.46 6.51 1.95
CA LYS A 362 -23.72 5.91 2.42
C LYS A 362 -23.70 5.89 3.95
N VAL A 363 -24.87 5.92 4.56
CA VAL A 363 -24.99 5.84 6.02
C VAL A 363 -24.85 4.37 6.44
N ASN A 364 -23.61 3.94 6.69
CA ASN A 364 -23.24 2.60 7.13
C ASN A 364 -21.96 2.59 7.94
N ALA A 365 -21.60 1.46 8.52
CA ALA A 365 -20.40 1.29 9.35
C ALA A 365 -19.11 1.46 8.54
N ASP A 366 -19.05 0.88 7.35
CA ASP A 366 -17.83 0.87 6.52
C ASP A 366 -17.45 2.29 6.10
N ASP A 367 -18.43 3.09 5.62
CA ASP A 367 -18.16 4.46 5.21
C ASP A 367 -17.85 5.38 6.40
N PHE A 368 -18.45 5.12 7.58
CA PHE A 368 -18.08 5.84 8.80
C PHE A 368 -16.60 5.62 9.18
N ILE A 369 -16.14 4.38 9.10
CA ILE A 369 -14.74 4.00 9.34
C ILE A 369 -13.83 4.62 8.26
N THR A 370 -14.21 4.49 6.99
CA THR A 370 -13.46 5.03 5.85
C THR A 370 -13.30 6.54 5.92
N ILE A 371 -14.32 7.29 6.32
CA ILE A 371 -14.22 8.74 6.54
C ILE A 371 -13.10 9.08 7.55
N HIS A 372 -13.04 8.37 8.67
CA HIS A 372 -12.00 8.60 9.67
C HIS A 372 -10.60 8.28 9.12
N HIS A 373 -10.49 7.25 8.28
CA HIS A 373 -9.25 6.89 7.58
C HIS A 373 -8.82 7.98 6.59
N GLU A 374 -9.71 8.41 5.68
CA GLU A 374 -9.39 9.42 4.67
C GLU A 374 -9.02 10.78 5.28
N LEU A 375 -9.70 11.17 6.36
CA LEU A 375 -9.33 12.37 7.09
C LEU A 375 -7.94 12.24 7.75
N GLY A 376 -7.48 11.03 8.06
CA GLY A 376 -6.11 10.77 8.50
C GLY A 376 -5.08 11.25 7.48
N HIS A 377 -5.32 10.96 6.22
CA HIS A 377 -4.48 11.47 5.14
C HIS A 377 -4.52 13.00 5.05
N ASN A 378 -5.70 13.62 5.11
CA ASN A 378 -5.83 15.08 5.05
C ASN A 378 -5.14 15.78 6.23
N TYR A 379 -5.28 15.28 7.45
CA TYR A 379 -4.59 15.85 8.61
C TYR A 379 -3.08 15.66 8.54
N TYR A 380 -2.59 14.57 7.95
CA TYR A 380 -1.17 14.39 7.68
C TYR A 380 -0.67 15.39 6.63
N GLN A 381 -1.39 15.54 5.51
CA GLN A 381 -1.09 16.52 4.46
C GLN A 381 -0.99 17.94 5.04
N ARG A 382 -1.94 18.35 5.87
CA ARG A 382 -1.92 19.66 6.56
C ARG A 382 -0.74 19.81 7.52
N ALA A 383 -0.36 18.75 8.21
CA ALA A 383 0.71 18.81 9.20
C ALA A 383 2.06 19.11 8.55
N TYR A 384 2.38 18.47 7.42
CA TYR A 384 3.66 18.67 6.75
C TYR A 384 3.67 19.79 5.69
N ASN A 385 2.58 20.52 5.46
CA ASN A 385 2.46 21.51 4.38
C ASN A 385 3.44 22.70 4.45
N LYS A 386 4.18 22.84 5.55
CA LYS A 386 5.24 23.84 5.73
C LYS A 386 6.63 23.32 5.35
N GLN A 387 6.75 22.04 5.03
CA GLN A 387 8.01 21.45 4.60
C GLN A 387 8.38 21.89 3.16
N PRO A 388 9.65 21.86 2.76
CA PRO A 388 10.05 21.91 1.36
C PRO A 388 9.32 20.86 0.52
N PHE A 389 9.10 21.13 -0.76
CA PHE A 389 8.24 20.31 -1.61
C PHE A 389 8.57 18.82 -1.59
N LEU A 390 9.85 18.45 -1.71
CA LEU A 390 10.27 17.05 -1.71
C LEU A 390 10.00 16.30 -0.38
N TYR A 391 9.65 17.03 0.67
CA TYR A 391 9.27 16.47 1.97
C TYR A 391 7.76 16.46 2.25
N LEU A 392 6.93 16.92 1.29
CA LEU A 392 5.47 16.89 1.39
C LEU A 392 4.93 15.46 1.18
N ASN A 393 5.34 14.55 2.05
CA ASN A 393 4.91 13.15 2.03
C ASN A 393 5.05 12.55 3.44
N GLY A 394 4.52 11.35 3.66
CA GLY A 394 4.78 10.58 4.87
C GLY A 394 6.26 10.20 5.03
N ALA A 395 6.67 9.85 6.24
CA ALA A 395 8.06 9.46 6.55
C ALA A 395 8.54 8.26 5.70
N ASN A 396 7.64 7.37 5.31
CA ASN A 396 7.77 6.41 4.21
C ASN A 396 6.36 6.06 3.70
N ASP A 397 6.26 5.25 2.65
CA ASP A 397 4.99 4.91 1.99
C ASP A 397 4.00 4.10 2.85
N GLY A 398 4.45 3.50 3.96
CA GLY A 398 3.59 2.83 4.94
C GLY A 398 2.97 3.78 5.98
N PHE A 399 3.52 4.97 6.18
CA PHE A 399 3.04 5.88 7.25
C PHE A 399 1.68 6.50 6.94
N HIS A 400 1.43 6.91 5.69
CA HIS A 400 0.13 7.49 5.32
C HIS A 400 -1.01 6.52 5.57
N GLU A 401 -0.89 5.30 5.06
CA GLU A 401 -1.87 4.24 5.27
C GLU A 401 -2.00 3.88 6.76
N ALA A 402 -0.86 3.83 7.46
CA ALA A 402 -0.85 3.51 8.89
C ALA A 402 -1.58 4.55 9.73
N ILE A 403 -1.52 5.84 9.39
CA ILE A 403 -2.25 6.91 10.10
C ILE A 403 -3.76 6.78 9.87
N GLY A 404 -4.21 6.60 8.63
CA GLY A 404 -5.62 6.36 8.34
C GLY A 404 -6.16 5.12 9.08
N ASP A 405 -5.45 4.00 8.98
CA ASP A 405 -5.78 2.75 9.66
C ASP A 405 -5.73 2.84 11.20
N PHE A 406 -4.79 3.60 11.76
CA PHE A 406 -4.68 3.85 13.20
C PHE A 406 -5.91 4.58 13.75
N VAL A 407 -6.39 5.57 13.02
CA VAL A 407 -7.60 6.30 13.41
C VAL A 407 -8.84 5.43 13.21
N ALA A 408 -8.92 4.67 12.12
CA ALA A 408 -9.98 3.68 11.91
C ALA A 408 -10.04 2.63 13.05
N LEU A 409 -8.87 2.16 13.52
CA LEU A 409 -8.77 1.24 14.66
C LEU A 409 -9.27 1.87 15.97
N SER A 410 -9.26 3.20 16.07
CA SER A 410 -9.71 3.95 17.25
C SER A 410 -11.23 4.05 17.38
N ILE A 411 -12.01 3.58 16.39
CA ILE A 411 -13.47 3.51 16.43
C ILE A 411 -13.90 2.31 17.30
N THR A 412 -13.75 2.50 18.60
CA THR A 412 -14.08 1.49 19.62
C THR A 412 -15.43 1.77 20.23
N PRO A 413 -16.06 0.80 20.95
CA PRO A 413 -17.28 1.07 21.71
C PRO A 413 -17.18 2.26 22.63
N GLN A 414 -16.03 2.50 23.27
CA GLN A 414 -15.82 3.66 24.13
C GLN A 414 -15.87 4.97 23.34
N TYR A 415 -15.21 5.04 22.18
CA TYR A 415 -15.29 6.21 21.29
C TYR A 415 -16.73 6.49 20.87
N LEU A 416 -17.50 5.45 20.49
CA LEU A 416 -18.90 5.60 20.12
C LEU A 416 -19.76 6.14 21.28
N VAL A 417 -19.44 5.76 22.53
CA VAL A 417 -20.05 6.35 23.73
C VAL A 417 -19.64 7.81 23.91
N ASP A 418 -18.35 8.10 23.75
CA ASP A 418 -17.80 9.47 23.94
C ASP A 418 -18.43 10.49 22.98
N ILE A 419 -18.79 10.07 21.75
CA ILE A 419 -19.49 10.91 20.76
C ILE A 419 -21.03 10.82 20.82
N GLY A 420 -21.58 10.07 21.80
CA GLY A 420 -23.03 9.92 21.99
C GLY A 420 -23.74 9.07 20.94
N LEU A 421 -23.00 8.30 20.15
CA LEU A 421 -23.59 7.39 19.14
C LEU A 421 -24.04 6.05 19.76
N LEU A 422 -23.33 5.54 20.75
CA LEU A 422 -23.66 4.32 21.48
C LEU A 422 -24.04 4.64 22.92
N ASP A 423 -25.16 4.09 23.42
CA ASP A 423 -25.50 4.15 24.84
C ASP A 423 -24.49 3.31 25.65
N LYS A 424 -23.99 3.87 26.74
CA LYS A 424 -23.07 3.20 27.65
C LYS A 424 -23.60 1.84 28.16
N ALA A 425 -24.91 1.73 28.37
CA ALA A 425 -25.56 0.49 28.79
C ALA A 425 -25.56 -0.60 27.70
N LYS A 426 -25.31 -0.22 26.43
CA LYS A 426 -25.25 -1.14 25.28
C LYS A 426 -23.82 -1.49 24.86
N VAL A 427 -22.82 -1.03 25.61
CA VAL A 427 -21.42 -1.43 25.34
C VAL A 427 -21.30 -2.95 25.55
N PRO A 428 -20.76 -3.68 24.57
CA PRO A 428 -20.63 -5.14 24.65
C PRO A 428 -19.82 -5.58 25.87
N SER A 429 -20.29 -6.61 26.54
CA SER A 429 -19.56 -7.27 27.62
C SER A 429 -18.26 -7.93 27.13
N ALA A 430 -17.33 -8.21 28.03
CA ALA A 430 -16.01 -8.75 27.68
C ALA A 430 -16.05 -10.15 27.03
N ASP A 431 -17.13 -10.91 27.20
CA ASP A 431 -17.33 -12.20 26.54
C ASP A 431 -17.46 -12.09 25.00
N LYS A 432 -17.82 -10.90 24.48
CA LYS A 432 -17.88 -10.64 23.04
C LYS A 432 -16.52 -10.28 22.42
N ASP A 433 -15.52 -9.95 23.21
CA ASP A 433 -14.22 -9.49 22.73
C ASP A 433 -13.51 -10.49 21.82
N ILE A 434 -13.63 -11.78 22.11
CA ILE A 434 -12.97 -12.82 21.30
C ILE A 434 -13.53 -12.85 19.88
N GLY A 435 -14.85 -12.71 19.71
CA GLY A 435 -15.46 -12.65 18.37
C GLY A 435 -14.98 -11.44 17.58
N LEU A 436 -14.93 -10.27 18.21
CA LEU A 436 -14.42 -9.04 17.59
C LEU A 436 -12.95 -9.20 17.19
N LEU A 437 -12.09 -9.63 18.10
CA LEU A 437 -10.67 -9.83 17.86
C LEU A 437 -10.40 -10.89 16.81
N LEU A 438 -11.17 -11.98 16.77
CA LEU A 438 -11.02 -13.00 15.73
C LEU A 438 -11.37 -12.43 14.35
N ARG A 439 -12.46 -11.67 14.22
CA ARG A 439 -12.84 -11.03 12.95
C ARG A 439 -11.72 -10.07 12.49
N GLN A 440 -11.20 -9.24 13.38
CA GLN A 440 -10.08 -8.35 13.06
C GLN A 440 -8.80 -9.11 12.71
N ALA A 441 -8.49 -10.21 13.40
CA ALA A 441 -7.31 -11.01 13.10
C ALA A 441 -7.40 -11.71 11.74
N MET A 442 -8.60 -12.13 11.32
CA MET A 442 -8.83 -12.72 10.00
C MET A 442 -8.65 -11.72 8.84
N ASP A 443 -8.75 -10.43 9.12
CA ASP A 443 -8.35 -9.35 8.20
C ASP A 443 -6.86 -9.00 8.40
N LYS A 444 -6.52 -8.46 9.56
CA LYS A 444 -5.24 -7.79 9.82
C LYS A 444 -4.06 -8.76 9.95
N VAL A 445 -4.23 -9.85 10.73
CA VAL A 445 -3.14 -10.84 10.98
C VAL A 445 -2.98 -11.78 9.80
N ALA A 446 -4.08 -12.24 9.20
CA ALA A 446 -4.05 -13.11 8.02
C ALA A 446 -3.32 -12.48 6.83
N PHE A 447 -3.41 -11.15 6.69
CA PHE A 447 -2.75 -10.40 5.62
C PHE A 447 -1.22 -10.35 5.73
N LEU A 448 -0.65 -10.36 6.93
CA LEU A 448 0.77 -10.08 7.14
C LEU A 448 1.72 -10.92 6.28
N PRO A 449 1.63 -12.27 6.24
CA PRO A 449 2.55 -13.05 5.44
C PRO A 449 2.38 -12.79 3.93
N PHE A 450 1.17 -12.51 3.46
CA PHE A 450 0.95 -12.14 2.07
C PHE A 450 1.55 -10.77 1.75
N GLY A 451 1.31 -9.77 2.60
CA GLY A 451 1.89 -8.43 2.47
C GLY A 451 3.41 -8.44 2.37
N LEU A 452 4.05 -9.39 3.07
CA LEU A 452 5.50 -9.56 3.05
C LEU A 452 6.00 -10.34 1.83
N LEU A 453 5.37 -11.49 1.50
CA LEU A 453 5.91 -12.41 0.50
C LEU A 453 5.84 -11.88 -0.94
N VAL A 454 4.88 -11.01 -1.26
CA VAL A 454 4.72 -10.45 -2.61
C VAL A 454 5.99 -9.74 -3.05
N ASP A 455 6.53 -8.87 -2.23
CA ASP A 455 7.76 -8.15 -2.57
C ASP A 455 9.01 -9.00 -2.35
N ARG A 456 9.02 -9.94 -1.41
CA ARG A 456 10.12 -10.91 -1.31
C ARG A 456 10.28 -11.73 -2.58
N TRP A 457 9.18 -12.12 -3.19
CA TRP A 457 9.19 -12.76 -4.50
C TRP A 457 9.73 -11.80 -5.57
N ARG A 458 9.23 -10.55 -5.62
CA ARG A 458 9.71 -9.56 -6.61
C ARG A 458 11.18 -9.20 -6.43
N TRP A 459 11.66 -9.08 -5.19
CA TRP A 459 13.09 -8.84 -4.95
C TRP A 459 13.94 -9.95 -5.54
N GLY A 460 13.55 -11.22 -5.36
CA GLY A 460 14.25 -12.34 -5.96
C GLY A 460 14.14 -12.40 -7.50
N VAL A 461 13.03 -11.89 -8.06
CA VAL A 461 12.89 -11.73 -9.51
C VAL A 461 13.81 -10.62 -10.03
N PHE A 462 13.89 -9.50 -9.36
CA PHE A 462 14.73 -8.37 -9.76
C PHE A 462 16.23 -8.67 -9.56
N ASP A 463 16.64 -9.29 -8.48
CA ASP A 463 18.05 -9.65 -8.26
C ASP A 463 18.50 -10.88 -9.08
N GLY A 464 17.57 -11.55 -9.77
CA GLY A 464 17.82 -12.70 -10.63
C GLY A 464 17.97 -14.03 -9.89
N SER A 465 17.77 -14.09 -8.57
CA SER A 465 17.75 -15.35 -7.81
C SER A 465 16.51 -16.21 -8.15
N ILE A 466 15.44 -15.57 -8.67
CA ILE A 466 14.24 -16.23 -9.20
C ILE A 466 14.16 -15.99 -10.71
N GLN A 467 14.48 -17.01 -11.49
CA GLN A 467 14.44 -16.95 -12.97
C GLN A 467 13.01 -17.16 -13.51
N PRO A 468 12.68 -16.69 -14.73
CA PRO A 468 11.36 -16.86 -15.31
C PRO A 468 10.83 -18.30 -15.34
N ALA A 469 11.71 -19.29 -15.51
CA ALA A 469 11.35 -20.71 -15.45
C ALA A 469 10.83 -21.12 -14.05
N ASP A 470 11.28 -20.45 -12.99
CA ASP A 470 10.96 -20.78 -11.60
C ASP A 470 9.92 -19.84 -10.97
N TYR A 471 9.39 -18.84 -11.69
CA TYR A 471 8.47 -17.83 -11.14
C TYR A 471 7.33 -18.46 -10.34
N ASN A 472 6.59 -19.38 -10.92
CA ASN A 472 5.45 -19.99 -10.24
C ASN A 472 5.84 -20.95 -9.12
N LYS A 473 6.91 -21.72 -9.32
CA LYS A 473 7.44 -22.62 -8.29
C LYS A 473 7.85 -21.83 -7.03
N LYS A 474 8.62 -20.75 -7.20
CA LYS A 474 9.07 -19.91 -6.08
C LYS A 474 7.94 -19.14 -5.42
N TRP A 475 6.96 -18.70 -6.20
CA TRP A 475 5.74 -18.12 -5.65
C TRP A 475 5.00 -19.11 -4.73
N THR A 476 4.78 -20.33 -5.20
CA THR A 476 4.11 -21.37 -4.41
C THR A 476 4.92 -21.78 -3.18
N GLU A 477 6.25 -21.89 -3.30
CA GLU A 477 7.14 -22.15 -2.16
C GLU A 477 7.02 -21.07 -1.08
N LEU A 478 7.05 -19.78 -1.45
CA LEU A 478 6.90 -18.66 -0.53
C LEU A 478 5.49 -18.63 0.10
N ARG A 479 4.44 -18.90 -0.69
CA ARG A 479 3.07 -19.02 -0.17
C ARG A 479 2.96 -20.12 0.89
N THR A 480 3.54 -21.27 0.62
CA THR A 480 3.58 -22.37 1.59
C THR A 480 4.40 -21.99 2.82
N GLN A 481 5.60 -21.41 2.62
CA GLN A 481 6.51 -21.06 3.70
C GLN A 481 5.93 -20.01 4.66
N TYR A 482 5.35 -18.93 4.11
CA TYR A 482 4.88 -17.78 4.91
C TYR A 482 3.41 -17.90 5.30
N GLN A 483 2.53 -18.29 4.38
CA GLN A 483 1.10 -18.36 4.64
C GLN A 483 0.60 -19.76 5.05
N GLY A 484 1.37 -20.82 4.78
CA GLY A 484 0.87 -22.19 5.00
C GLY A 484 -0.32 -22.53 4.11
N ILE A 485 -0.31 -22.04 2.87
CA ILE A 485 -1.39 -22.32 1.91
C ILE A 485 -0.85 -22.92 0.62
N VAL A 486 -1.71 -23.63 -0.07
CA VAL A 486 -1.41 -24.27 -1.36
C VAL A 486 -2.55 -24.03 -2.36
N PRO A 487 -2.27 -24.08 -3.67
CA PRO A 487 -3.30 -24.08 -4.70
C PRO A 487 -4.30 -25.24 -4.50
N PRO A 488 -5.53 -25.14 -5.04
CA PRO A 488 -6.52 -26.23 -4.98
C PRO A 488 -6.11 -27.50 -5.70
N GLY A 489 -5.13 -27.42 -6.63
CA GLY A 489 -4.60 -28.54 -7.40
C GLY A 489 -3.20 -28.27 -7.92
N ALA A 490 -2.65 -29.24 -8.66
CA ALA A 490 -1.35 -29.09 -9.31
C ALA A 490 -1.37 -27.94 -10.32
N ARG A 491 -0.29 -27.15 -10.36
CA ARG A 491 -0.18 -26.05 -11.30
C ARG A 491 0.56 -26.46 -12.58
N PRO A 492 0.10 -26.01 -13.76
CA PRO A 492 0.77 -26.30 -15.01
C PRO A 492 2.17 -25.64 -15.08
N ALA A 493 3.06 -26.16 -15.92
CA ALA A 493 4.44 -25.69 -16.04
C ALA A 493 4.56 -24.21 -16.49
N ASN A 494 3.58 -23.73 -17.27
CA ASN A 494 3.52 -22.35 -17.72
C ASN A 494 2.77 -21.41 -16.76
N ALA A 495 2.32 -21.88 -15.60
CA ALA A 495 1.61 -21.05 -14.64
C ALA A 495 2.43 -19.83 -14.21
N PHE A 496 1.73 -18.74 -13.94
CA PHE A 496 2.26 -17.51 -13.37
C PHE A 496 1.25 -16.91 -12.40
N ASP A 497 1.02 -17.61 -11.28
CA ASP A 497 -0.01 -17.25 -10.29
C ASP A 497 0.21 -15.88 -9.66
N ALA A 498 1.47 -15.44 -9.55
CA ALA A 498 1.79 -14.08 -9.11
C ALA A 498 1.15 -13.01 -10.01
N GLY A 499 1.13 -13.22 -11.33
CA GLY A 499 0.53 -12.30 -12.32
C GLY A 499 -0.99 -12.14 -12.16
N ALA A 500 -1.65 -13.09 -11.50
CA ALA A 500 -3.08 -13.03 -11.21
C ALA A 500 -3.43 -12.06 -10.04
N LYS A 501 -2.44 -11.42 -9.41
CA LYS A 501 -2.62 -10.34 -8.43
C LYS A 501 -2.27 -8.99 -9.07
N PHE A 502 -3.22 -8.07 -9.13
CA PHE A 502 -3.09 -6.76 -9.81
C PHE A 502 -1.76 -6.05 -9.55
N HIS A 503 -1.28 -6.06 -8.32
CA HIS A 503 -0.05 -5.36 -7.92
C HIS A 503 1.23 -5.89 -8.58
N ILE A 504 1.20 -7.06 -9.19
CA ILE A 504 2.30 -7.60 -10.00
C ILE A 504 2.30 -6.96 -11.40
N PRO A 505 1.25 -7.12 -12.24
CA PRO A 505 1.19 -6.44 -13.53
C PRO A 505 1.09 -4.91 -13.41
N GLY A 506 0.49 -4.41 -12.33
CA GLY A 506 0.41 -2.98 -12.01
C GLY A 506 1.69 -2.40 -11.41
N ASN A 507 2.70 -3.23 -11.14
CA ASN A 507 4.01 -2.84 -10.61
C ASN A 507 3.98 -1.99 -9.33
N THR A 508 2.97 -2.18 -8.48
CA THR A 508 2.82 -1.43 -7.24
C THR A 508 3.64 -2.08 -6.12
N PRO A 509 4.63 -1.41 -5.50
CA PRO A 509 5.33 -1.93 -4.33
C PRO A 509 4.36 -2.32 -3.22
N TYR A 510 4.54 -3.50 -2.64
CA TYR A 510 3.52 -4.11 -1.77
C TYR A 510 3.88 -4.09 -0.28
N THR A 511 5.16 -3.97 0.04
CA THR A 511 5.66 -3.93 1.43
C THR A 511 5.03 -2.80 2.25
N ARG A 512 4.62 -1.69 1.60
CA ARG A 512 3.91 -0.59 2.25
C ARG A 512 2.67 -1.04 3.04
N TYR A 513 1.91 -1.98 2.49
CA TYR A 513 0.72 -2.53 3.16
C TYR A 513 1.07 -3.39 4.37
N PHE A 514 2.15 -4.15 4.29
CA PHE A 514 2.68 -4.90 5.44
C PHE A 514 3.10 -3.95 6.56
N LEU A 515 3.84 -2.88 6.23
CA LEU A 515 4.28 -1.88 7.19
C LEU A 515 3.10 -1.14 7.83
N ALA A 516 2.12 -0.72 7.01
CA ALA A 516 0.93 -0.03 7.48
C ALA A 516 0.14 -0.87 8.50
N ARG A 517 -0.05 -2.16 8.20
CA ARG A 517 -0.73 -3.09 9.12
C ARG A 517 -0.03 -3.24 10.48
N VAL A 518 1.28 -3.09 10.54
CA VAL A 518 2.06 -3.16 11.78
C VAL A 518 2.08 -1.81 12.50
N LEU A 519 2.38 -0.74 11.77
CA LEU A 519 2.52 0.61 12.32
C LEU A 519 1.23 1.13 12.95
N GLN A 520 0.05 0.82 12.38
CA GLN A 520 -1.22 1.23 12.96
C GLN A 520 -1.37 0.78 14.42
N PHE A 521 -0.95 -0.45 14.75
CA PHE A 521 -0.99 -0.95 16.12
C PHE A 521 0.08 -0.31 17.02
N GLN A 522 1.24 -0.01 16.47
CA GLN A 522 2.31 0.67 17.18
C GLN A 522 1.90 2.10 17.57
N PHE A 523 1.28 2.83 16.63
CA PHE A 523 0.70 4.14 16.90
C PHE A 523 -0.45 4.07 17.91
N TYR A 524 -1.33 3.10 17.76
CA TYR A 524 -2.48 2.92 18.66
C TYR A 524 -2.05 2.59 20.09
N GLN A 525 -1.11 1.66 20.27
CA GLN A 525 -0.55 1.33 21.59
C GLN A 525 0.12 2.54 22.23
N ALA A 526 0.89 3.33 21.46
CA ALA A 526 1.53 4.54 21.94
C ALA A 526 0.51 5.59 22.40
N ALA A 527 -0.54 5.84 21.60
CA ALA A 527 -1.63 6.75 21.94
C ALA A 527 -2.35 6.34 23.23
N CYS A 528 -2.73 5.06 23.34
CA CYS A 528 -3.39 4.52 24.52
C CYS A 528 -2.53 4.63 25.79
N LYS A 529 -1.22 4.35 25.66
CA LYS A 529 -0.28 4.50 26.78
C LYS A 529 -0.14 5.96 27.22
N GLN A 530 -0.04 6.89 26.27
CA GLN A 530 0.04 8.32 26.54
C GLN A 530 -1.25 8.86 27.16
N ALA A 531 -2.42 8.34 26.74
CA ALA A 531 -3.71 8.66 27.32
C ALA A 531 -3.91 8.06 28.73
N GLY A 532 -2.96 7.28 29.25
CA GLY A 532 -3.06 6.65 30.57
C GLY A 532 -4.03 5.48 30.64
N TRP A 533 -4.42 4.90 29.49
CA TRP A 533 -5.32 3.74 29.41
C TRP A 533 -4.78 2.54 30.18
N LYS A 534 -5.64 1.86 30.96
CA LYS A 534 -5.27 0.69 31.78
C LYS A 534 -6.05 -0.57 31.43
N GLY A 535 -7.04 -0.47 30.55
CA GLY A 535 -7.85 -1.60 30.09
C GLY A 535 -7.22 -2.35 28.91
N PRO A 536 -7.94 -3.33 28.36
CA PRO A 536 -7.53 -4.03 27.13
C PRO A 536 -7.35 -3.02 25.97
N LEU A 537 -6.30 -3.20 25.16
CA LEU A 537 -6.00 -2.28 24.08
C LEU A 537 -7.15 -2.11 23.08
N HIS A 538 -7.82 -3.19 22.69
CA HIS A 538 -8.93 -3.16 21.72
C HIS A 538 -10.18 -2.40 22.20
N ARG A 539 -10.20 -1.93 23.46
CA ARG A 539 -11.27 -1.10 24.03
C ARG A 539 -10.82 0.33 24.32
N CYS A 540 -9.58 0.66 24.02
CA CYS A 540 -9.00 1.98 24.30
C CYS A 540 -9.70 3.08 23.50
N SER A 541 -9.94 4.22 24.15
CA SER A 541 -10.24 5.49 23.51
C SER A 541 -9.25 6.54 24.02
N PHE A 542 -8.71 7.33 23.10
CA PHE A 542 -7.91 8.52 23.40
C PHE A 542 -8.56 9.78 22.85
N TYR A 543 -9.83 9.68 22.44
CA TYR A 543 -10.65 10.83 22.02
C TYR A 543 -10.60 11.94 23.08
N GLY A 544 -10.44 13.17 22.64
CA GLY A 544 -10.33 14.33 23.52
C GLY A 544 -8.97 14.56 24.18
N ASN A 545 -7.99 13.68 23.98
CA ASN A 545 -6.67 13.80 24.61
C ASN A 545 -5.71 14.67 23.79
N LYS A 546 -5.62 15.96 24.15
CA LYS A 546 -4.79 16.94 23.44
C LYS A 546 -3.28 16.67 23.56
N GLU A 547 -2.83 16.00 24.62
CA GLU A 547 -1.41 15.65 24.76
C GLU A 547 -1.01 14.57 23.73
N VAL A 548 -1.86 13.55 23.55
CA VAL A 548 -1.68 12.56 22.47
C VAL A 548 -1.67 13.25 21.11
N GLY A 549 -2.63 14.17 20.88
CA GLY A 549 -2.72 14.91 19.62
C GLY A 549 -1.49 15.77 19.34
N ALA A 550 -0.94 16.44 20.34
CA ALA A 550 0.27 17.27 20.18
C ALA A 550 1.50 16.41 19.77
N LYS A 551 1.68 15.24 20.38
CA LYS A 551 2.77 14.32 20.02
C LYS A 551 2.56 13.68 18.64
N LEU A 552 1.32 13.33 18.31
CA LEU A 552 0.98 12.85 16.98
C LEU A 552 1.32 13.92 15.93
N ASN A 553 0.85 15.15 16.13
CA ASN A 553 1.09 16.24 15.19
C ASN A 553 2.59 16.53 15.00
N ALA A 554 3.39 16.46 16.07
CA ALA A 554 4.84 16.64 15.99
C ALA A 554 5.53 15.57 15.09
N MET A 555 5.02 14.35 15.08
CA MET A 555 5.46 13.32 14.12
C MET A 555 5.01 13.65 12.70
N LEU A 556 3.74 14.02 12.52
CA LEU A 556 3.17 14.31 11.20
C LEU A 556 3.84 15.52 10.53
N GLU A 557 4.18 16.56 11.29
CA GLU A 557 4.86 17.77 10.79
C GLU A 557 6.25 17.50 10.20
N MET A 558 6.88 16.39 10.54
CA MET A 558 8.17 16.02 9.96
C MET A 558 8.07 15.68 8.47
N GLY A 559 6.91 15.18 8.02
CA GLY A 559 6.78 14.67 6.65
C GLY A 559 7.91 13.68 6.31
N ALA A 560 8.47 13.81 5.13
CA ALA A 560 9.63 13.03 4.68
C ALA A 560 11.00 13.68 5.01
N SER A 561 11.04 14.78 5.80
CA SER A 561 12.28 15.53 6.06
C SER A 561 13.29 14.80 6.94
N LYS A 562 12.85 13.81 7.70
CA LYS A 562 13.68 12.98 8.58
C LYS A 562 13.56 11.51 8.18
N PRO A 563 14.58 10.68 8.48
CA PRO A 563 14.43 9.24 8.38
C PRO A 563 13.23 8.74 9.20
N TRP A 564 12.50 7.75 8.69
CA TRP A 564 11.31 7.23 9.37
C TRP A 564 11.54 6.79 10.84
N PRO A 565 12.73 6.31 11.27
CA PRO A 565 12.94 6.00 12.69
C PRO A 565 12.82 7.22 13.62
N ASP A 566 13.19 8.41 13.12
CA ASP A 566 13.08 9.66 13.89
C ASP A 566 11.61 10.06 14.04
N ALA A 567 10.83 9.96 12.95
CA ALA A 567 9.39 10.21 12.98
C ALA A 567 8.67 9.22 13.92
N LEU A 568 8.98 7.93 13.81
CA LEU A 568 8.41 6.90 14.69
C LEU A 568 8.72 7.18 16.16
N GLN A 569 9.96 7.57 16.48
CA GLN A 569 10.39 7.91 17.83
C GLN A 569 9.63 9.09 18.40
N ALA A 570 9.36 10.12 17.61
CA ALA A 570 8.67 11.32 18.05
C ALA A 570 7.29 11.03 18.66
N PHE A 571 6.59 10.05 18.13
CA PHE A 571 5.26 9.66 18.63
C PHE A 571 5.28 8.47 19.57
N THR A 572 6.03 7.41 19.21
CA THR A 572 5.98 6.13 19.95
C THR A 572 7.03 6.00 21.03
N GLY A 573 8.09 6.80 20.97
CA GLY A 573 9.29 6.67 21.81
C GLY A 573 10.25 5.58 21.37
N SER A 574 9.96 4.86 20.26
CA SER A 574 10.81 3.81 19.69
C SER A 574 11.29 4.19 18.30
N ARG A 575 12.53 3.83 17.97
CA ARG A 575 13.09 3.95 16.61
C ARG A 575 12.88 2.70 15.76
N GLU A 576 12.33 1.64 16.35
CA GLU A 576 12.19 0.34 15.69
C GLU A 576 10.73 0.03 15.36
N MET A 577 10.45 -0.38 14.12
CA MET A 577 9.19 -1.05 13.79
C MET A 577 9.18 -2.44 14.44
N SER A 578 8.06 -2.80 15.06
CA SER A 578 7.92 -4.05 15.78
C SER A 578 6.50 -4.61 15.68
N GLY A 579 6.40 -5.93 15.51
CA GLY A 579 5.13 -6.65 15.60
C GLY A 579 4.57 -6.74 17.02
N LYS A 580 5.35 -6.37 18.04
CA LYS A 580 4.96 -6.53 19.45
C LYS A 580 3.65 -5.82 19.80
N ALA A 581 3.44 -4.59 19.34
CA ALA A 581 2.22 -3.84 19.64
C ALA A 581 0.96 -4.55 19.10
N MET A 582 1.05 -5.13 17.92
CA MET A 582 -0.02 -5.93 17.32
C MET A 582 -0.21 -7.25 18.09
N ALA A 583 0.86 -7.91 18.48
CA ALA A 583 0.79 -9.11 19.31
C ALA A 583 0.14 -8.83 20.68
N ASP A 584 0.48 -7.71 21.33
CA ASP A 584 -0.13 -7.27 22.59
C ASP A 584 -1.63 -6.96 22.43
N TYR A 585 -2.03 -6.32 21.31
CA TYR A 585 -3.43 -6.06 21.00
C TYR A 585 -4.25 -7.35 20.90
N PHE A 586 -3.72 -8.36 20.23
CA PHE A 586 -4.38 -9.65 20.05
C PHE A 586 -4.06 -10.69 21.14
N ALA A 587 -3.39 -10.32 22.23
CA ALA A 587 -3.00 -11.26 23.28
C ALA A 587 -4.20 -12.04 23.89
N PRO A 588 -5.39 -11.44 24.13
CA PRO A 588 -6.56 -12.19 24.59
C PRO A 588 -7.01 -13.25 23.57
N LEU A 589 -7.00 -12.90 22.27
CA LEU A 589 -7.32 -13.85 21.21
C LEU A 589 -6.28 -14.98 21.12
N LYS A 590 -4.99 -14.64 21.23
CA LYS A 590 -3.91 -15.66 21.20
C LYS A 590 -4.09 -16.68 22.31
N THR A 591 -4.41 -16.23 23.53
CA THR A 591 -4.68 -17.12 24.68
C THR A 591 -5.86 -18.03 24.39
N TRP A 592 -6.94 -17.50 23.84
CA TRP A 592 -8.12 -18.27 23.47
C TRP A 592 -7.81 -19.28 22.35
N LEU A 593 -7.10 -18.85 21.28
CA LEU A 593 -6.69 -19.73 20.19
C LEU A 593 -5.82 -20.88 20.67
N ASP A 594 -4.88 -20.64 21.59
CA ASP A 594 -4.05 -21.70 22.17
C ASP A 594 -4.86 -22.73 22.92
N ALA A 595 -5.88 -22.29 23.66
CA ALA A 595 -6.82 -23.21 24.33
C ALA A 595 -7.65 -24.03 23.33
N GLN A 596 -8.14 -23.41 22.24
CA GLN A 596 -8.87 -24.08 21.17
C GLN A 596 -8.00 -25.08 20.39
N ASN A 597 -6.73 -24.81 20.28
CA ASN A 597 -5.78 -25.63 19.53
C ASN A 597 -5.07 -26.70 20.36
N LYS A 598 -5.42 -26.84 21.65
CA LYS A 598 -4.82 -27.85 22.53
C LYS A 598 -4.99 -29.26 21.95
N GLY A 599 -3.88 -29.97 21.78
CA GLY A 599 -3.86 -31.32 21.21
C GLY A 599 -3.96 -31.38 19.68
N LYS A 600 -4.00 -30.25 19.00
CA LYS A 600 -4.01 -30.17 17.52
C LYS A 600 -2.60 -29.92 16.98
N PRO A 601 -2.16 -30.56 15.89
CA PRO A 601 -0.94 -30.21 15.19
C PRO A 601 -0.97 -28.75 14.73
N GLN A 602 0.00 -27.98 15.18
CA GLN A 602 0.10 -26.56 14.85
C GLN A 602 0.99 -26.33 13.62
N GLY A 603 0.65 -25.28 12.84
CA GLY A 603 1.37 -24.93 11.63
C GLY A 603 1.10 -25.92 10.47
N TRP A 604 2.01 -25.94 9.49
CA TRP A 604 1.91 -26.69 8.23
C TRP A 604 3.22 -27.37 7.83
#